data_a071f320b844229e2ab7d64ad3737870
#
_entry.id   a071f320b844229e2ab7d64ad3737870
#
_cell.length_a   1.000
_cell.length_b   1.000
_cell.length_c   1.000
_cell.angle_alpha   90.00
_cell.angle_beta   90.00
_cell.angle_gamma   90.00
#
_symmetry.space_group_name_H-M   'P 1'
#
loop_
_entity.id
_entity.type
_entity.pdbx_description
1 polymer ?
#
loop_
_entity_poly.entity_id
_entity_poly.type
_entity_poly.pdbx_seq_one_letter_code
_entity_poly.pdbx_strand_id
1 'polypeptide(L)'
;MVRIKPFRAVRPPKEHASEVASRPYDVLNSAEAKAEATERSLLHIIKPEIDFDPIADEHSQPVYDKAVENFRRWQSEGWLRQDPEEYYYIYAQTMEGRTQYGLAMCCHFEDYLSGAIKKHELTRPDKEEDRMIHVRNQKANIEPVFFAYPDDAEIDAIVADVVKNNAPEYDFTAADGFGHQLWVIRDRKTNDRITEIFAGIPELYVADGHHRTAAAARVGQECRAKNPNHTGCEEYCYFLAVTFPAGQLRIIDYNRVVKDLNGLTPAELLEKLNESFVVEDKGTEEYRPAALHNFSMYLDGRWYSLTARPGTYDDNDPIGVLDVTVPVSYTHLTLPT
;
A
#
# COMPACT_ATOMS: atom_id res chain seq x y z
N MET A 1 4.77 20.00 -8.73
CA MET A 1 5.21 19.10 -9.80
C MET A 1 6.05 18.01 -9.14
N VAL A 2 5.75 16.77 -9.44
CA VAL A 2 6.42 15.63 -8.80
C VAL A 2 7.66 15.23 -9.59
N ARG A 3 8.68 14.76 -8.86
CA ARG A 3 9.96 14.29 -9.42
C ARG A 3 10.04 12.78 -9.31
N ILE A 4 10.11 12.14 -10.46
CA ILE A 4 10.28 10.69 -10.55
C ILE A 4 11.53 10.35 -11.36
N LYS A 5 12.03 9.12 -11.21
CA LYS A 5 13.05 8.57 -12.11
C LYS A 5 12.87 7.07 -12.33
N PRO A 6 13.35 6.53 -13.47
CA PRO A 6 13.55 5.11 -13.63
C PRO A 6 14.65 4.60 -12.69
N PHE A 7 14.73 3.30 -12.47
CA PHE A 7 15.68 2.72 -11.53
C PHE A 7 16.14 1.32 -11.95
N ARG A 8 17.26 0.89 -11.40
CA ARG A 8 17.80 -0.46 -11.58
C ARG A 8 17.23 -1.37 -10.51
N ALA A 9 16.09 -2.02 -10.79
CA ALA A 9 15.43 -2.87 -9.83
C ALA A 9 16.30 -4.07 -9.42
N VAL A 10 16.32 -4.38 -8.13
CA VAL A 10 16.81 -5.66 -7.62
C VAL A 10 15.58 -6.57 -7.49
N ARG A 11 15.51 -7.59 -8.34
CA ARG A 11 14.32 -8.41 -8.51
C ARG A 11 14.65 -9.87 -8.81
N PRO A 12 13.74 -10.83 -8.57
CA PRO A 12 13.99 -12.23 -8.84
C PRO A 12 14.11 -12.53 -10.35
N PRO A 13 14.82 -13.59 -10.74
CA PRO A 13 14.67 -14.19 -12.05
C PRO A 13 13.21 -14.62 -12.32
N LYS A 14 12.81 -14.64 -13.58
CA LYS A 14 11.43 -14.94 -13.98
C LYS A 14 10.87 -16.22 -13.35
N GLU A 15 11.68 -17.27 -13.34
CA GLU A 15 11.34 -18.59 -12.83
C GLU A 15 11.08 -18.64 -11.31
N HIS A 16 11.53 -17.63 -10.57
CA HIS A 16 11.38 -17.55 -9.11
C HIS A 16 10.44 -16.43 -8.65
N ALA A 17 9.85 -15.67 -9.58
CA ALA A 17 9.03 -14.51 -9.23
C ALA A 17 7.87 -14.85 -8.29
N SER A 18 7.14 -15.95 -8.56
CA SER A 18 6.02 -16.39 -7.72
C SER A 18 6.45 -16.97 -6.37
N GLU A 19 7.67 -17.53 -6.27
CA GLU A 19 8.21 -18.05 -5.00
C GLU A 19 8.68 -16.92 -4.08
N VAL A 20 9.24 -15.84 -4.68
CA VAL A 20 9.73 -14.67 -3.95
C VAL A 20 8.59 -13.76 -3.51
N ALA A 21 7.56 -13.63 -4.33
CA ALA A 21 6.42 -12.77 -4.02
C ALA A 21 5.76 -13.16 -2.69
N SER A 22 5.45 -12.17 -1.87
CA SER A 22 4.82 -12.37 -0.56
C SER A 22 3.76 -11.31 -0.30
N ARG A 23 2.92 -11.54 0.69
CA ARG A 23 2.04 -10.51 1.24
C ARG A 23 2.86 -9.43 1.94
N PRO A 24 2.34 -8.19 2.08
CA PRO A 24 3.01 -7.12 2.82
C PRO A 24 3.27 -7.50 4.29
N TYR A 25 4.30 -6.89 4.88
CA TYR A 25 4.75 -7.22 6.24
C TYR A 25 3.69 -6.97 7.34
N ASP A 26 2.78 -6.03 7.12
CA ASP A 26 1.79 -5.54 8.08
C ASP A 26 0.45 -6.28 8.04
N VAL A 27 0.27 -7.19 7.10
CA VAL A 27 -0.95 -8.04 7.01
C VAL A 27 -0.77 -9.43 7.60
N LEU A 28 0.43 -9.76 8.13
CA LEU A 28 0.76 -11.04 8.74
C LEU A 28 1.41 -10.83 10.11
N ASN A 29 0.97 -11.55 11.13
CA ASN A 29 1.78 -11.69 12.33
C ASN A 29 2.97 -12.64 12.07
N SER A 30 3.95 -12.67 12.98
CA SER A 30 5.19 -13.45 12.78
C SER A 30 4.96 -14.96 12.72
N ALA A 31 3.95 -15.49 13.41
CA ALA A 31 3.62 -16.91 13.36
C ALA A 31 2.98 -17.29 12.02
N GLU A 32 2.07 -16.47 11.51
CA GLU A 32 1.48 -16.61 10.18
C GLU A 32 2.54 -16.49 9.09
N ALA A 33 3.41 -15.51 9.19
CA ALA A 33 4.52 -15.30 8.26
C ALA A 33 5.45 -16.53 8.23
N LYS A 34 5.81 -17.10 9.40
CA LYS A 34 6.63 -18.33 9.50
C LYS A 34 5.95 -19.54 8.87
N ALA A 35 4.62 -19.65 9.04
CA ALA A 35 3.85 -20.77 8.47
C ALA A 35 3.67 -20.65 6.94
N GLU A 36 3.63 -19.43 6.41
CA GLU A 36 3.44 -19.17 4.98
C GLU A 36 4.75 -19.12 4.18
N ALA A 37 5.86 -18.74 4.81
CA ALA A 37 7.14 -18.56 4.16
C ALA A 37 7.68 -19.85 3.55
N THR A 38 7.95 -19.83 2.25
CA THR A 38 8.79 -20.84 1.58
C THR A 38 10.25 -20.42 1.64
N GLU A 39 11.19 -21.29 1.26
CA GLU A 39 12.63 -21.00 1.30
C GLU A 39 13.04 -19.67 0.63
N ARG A 40 12.31 -19.26 -0.43
CA ARG A 40 12.58 -18.03 -1.19
C ARG A 40 11.53 -16.95 -0.98
N SER A 41 10.69 -17.06 0.02
CA SER A 41 9.69 -16.01 0.30
C SER A 41 10.36 -14.72 0.75
N LEU A 42 9.96 -13.59 0.18
CA LEU A 42 10.47 -12.26 0.58
C LEU A 42 10.23 -11.97 2.08
N LEU A 43 9.35 -12.72 2.74
CA LEU A 43 9.12 -12.65 4.18
C LEU A 43 10.42 -12.82 4.99
N HIS A 44 11.39 -13.61 4.54
CA HIS A 44 12.71 -13.72 5.17
C HIS A 44 13.52 -12.41 5.18
N ILE A 45 13.15 -11.44 4.36
CA ILE A 45 13.82 -10.12 4.29
C ILE A 45 12.99 -9.05 4.98
N ILE A 46 11.65 -9.10 4.88
CA ILE A 46 10.75 -8.07 5.42
C ILE A 46 10.24 -8.39 6.83
N LYS A 47 10.25 -9.68 7.23
CA LYS A 47 9.90 -10.22 8.56
C LYS A 47 10.94 -11.25 9.03
N PRO A 48 12.22 -10.87 9.13
CA PRO A 48 13.33 -11.81 9.34
C PRO A 48 13.33 -12.49 10.72
N GLU A 49 12.49 -12.04 11.65
CA GLU A 49 12.26 -12.70 12.94
C GLU A 49 11.79 -14.15 12.80
N ILE A 50 11.20 -14.51 11.65
CA ILE A 50 10.73 -15.89 11.37
C ILE A 50 11.87 -16.89 11.20
N ASP A 51 13.09 -16.42 10.94
CA ASP A 51 14.28 -17.25 10.77
C ASP A 51 14.86 -17.75 12.13
N PHE A 52 14.32 -17.28 13.22
CA PHE A 52 14.75 -17.66 14.55
C PHE A 52 13.84 -18.74 15.16
N ASP A 53 14.41 -19.58 16.03
CA ASP A 53 13.66 -20.59 16.79
C ASP A 53 14.10 -20.56 18.27
N PRO A 54 13.25 -20.10 19.18
CA PRO A 54 11.91 -19.52 18.93
C PRO A 54 11.96 -18.22 18.10
N ILE A 55 10.80 -17.82 17.55
CA ILE A 55 10.66 -16.53 16.83
C ILE A 55 11.18 -15.40 17.72
N ALA A 56 12.08 -14.58 17.18
CA ALA A 56 12.70 -13.48 17.91
C ALA A 56 11.79 -12.25 18.01
N ASP A 57 12.15 -11.31 18.89
CA ASP A 57 11.53 -9.98 18.93
C ASP A 57 11.86 -9.23 17.62
N GLU A 58 10.81 -8.90 16.86
CA GLU A 58 10.89 -8.24 15.53
C GLU A 58 11.66 -6.91 15.55
N HIS A 59 11.77 -6.25 16.70
CA HIS A 59 12.50 -4.99 16.88
C HIS A 59 13.91 -5.15 17.45
N SER A 60 14.42 -6.38 17.53
CA SER A 60 15.76 -6.64 18.03
C SER A 60 16.84 -6.47 16.97
N GLN A 61 18.04 -6.02 17.39
CA GLN A 61 19.17 -5.83 16.47
C GLN A 61 19.55 -7.09 15.67
N PRO A 62 19.55 -8.32 16.25
CA PRO A 62 19.82 -9.54 15.49
C PRO A 62 18.83 -9.77 14.33
N VAL A 63 17.57 -9.36 14.48
CA VAL A 63 16.56 -9.47 13.44
C VAL A 63 16.83 -8.52 12.29
N TYR A 64 17.20 -7.26 12.58
CA TYR A 64 17.63 -6.32 11.54
C TYR A 64 18.90 -6.76 10.81
N ASP A 65 19.86 -7.33 11.54
CA ASP A 65 21.08 -7.87 10.94
C ASP A 65 20.77 -9.06 10.03
N LYS A 66 19.80 -9.90 10.41
CA LYS A 66 19.33 -11.04 9.61
C LYS A 66 18.66 -10.60 8.31
N ALA A 67 17.88 -9.52 8.33
CA ALA A 67 17.33 -8.91 7.11
C ALA A 67 18.43 -8.55 6.10
N VAL A 68 19.51 -7.92 6.58
CA VAL A 68 20.67 -7.54 5.75
C VAL A 68 21.42 -8.76 5.23
N GLU A 69 21.63 -9.76 6.09
CA GLU A 69 22.28 -11.02 5.74
C GLU A 69 21.49 -11.71 4.60
N ASN A 70 20.17 -11.89 4.77
CA ASN A 70 19.31 -12.54 3.79
C ASN A 70 19.31 -11.76 2.46
N PHE A 71 19.15 -10.44 2.49
CA PHE A 71 19.14 -9.62 1.29
C PHE A 71 20.45 -9.70 0.49
N ARG A 72 21.61 -9.70 1.18
CA ARG A 72 22.92 -9.85 0.55
C ARG A 72 23.15 -11.27 0.02
N ARG A 73 22.80 -12.28 0.82
CA ARG A 73 22.91 -13.69 0.44
C ARG A 73 22.12 -13.97 -0.83
N TRP A 74 20.86 -13.53 -0.91
CA TRP A 74 20.02 -13.75 -2.07
C TRP A 74 20.56 -13.12 -3.35
N GLN A 75 21.20 -11.96 -3.22
CA GLN A 75 21.90 -11.35 -4.36
C GLN A 75 23.14 -12.17 -4.77
N SER A 76 23.94 -12.66 -3.81
CA SER A 76 25.11 -13.48 -4.09
C SER A 76 24.77 -14.85 -4.70
N GLU A 77 23.63 -15.42 -4.32
CA GLU A 77 23.09 -16.68 -4.83
C GLU A 77 22.34 -16.52 -6.16
N GLY A 78 22.08 -15.28 -6.58
CA GLY A 78 21.36 -14.96 -7.80
C GLY A 78 19.85 -15.14 -7.72
N TRP A 79 19.30 -15.27 -6.51
CA TRP A 79 17.85 -15.28 -6.27
C TRP A 79 17.23 -13.90 -6.45
N LEU A 80 18.03 -12.87 -6.23
CA LEU A 80 17.75 -11.49 -6.61
C LEU A 80 18.86 -10.97 -7.51
N ARG A 81 18.50 -10.31 -8.59
CA ARG A 81 19.45 -9.72 -9.55
C ARG A 81 19.12 -8.27 -9.81
N GLN A 82 20.15 -7.43 -9.88
CA GLN A 82 19.96 -6.04 -10.25
C GLN A 82 19.89 -5.92 -11.77
N ASP A 83 18.91 -5.18 -12.28
CA ASP A 83 18.81 -4.85 -13.69
C ASP A 83 20.04 -4.05 -14.17
N PRO A 84 20.51 -4.26 -15.40
CA PRO A 84 21.73 -3.64 -15.90
C PRO A 84 21.58 -2.12 -16.13
N GLU A 85 20.39 -1.66 -16.43
CA GLU A 85 20.04 -0.29 -16.73
C GLU A 85 18.85 0.18 -15.91
N GLU A 86 18.57 1.49 -15.93
CA GLU A 86 17.43 2.10 -15.26
C GLU A 86 16.18 2.00 -16.15
N TYR A 87 15.09 1.46 -15.58
CA TYR A 87 13.82 1.28 -16.25
C TYR A 87 12.65 1.76 -15.38
N TYR A 88 11.54 2.13 -16.02
CA TYR A 88 10.23 2.03 -15.42
C TYR A 88 9.66 0.64 -15.66
N TYR A 89 8.76 0.23 -14.77
CA TYR A 89 8.10 -1.08 -14.87
C TYR A 89 6.59 -0.87 -14.82
N ILE A 90 5.86 -1.58 -15.68
CA ILE A 90 4.41 -1.66 -15.55
C ILE A 90 4.12 -2.85 -14.63
N TYR A 91 3.33 -2.62 -13.60
CA TYR A 91 2.84 -3.65 -12.71
C TYR A 91 1.31 -3.73 -12.84
N ALA A 92 0.80 -4.90 -13.15
CA ALA A 92 -0.63 -5.16 -13.20
C ALA A 92 -1.05 -6.10 -12.09
N GLN A 93 -2.14 -5.78 -11.44
CA GLN A 93 -2.78 -6.59 -10.42
C GLN A 93 -4.22 -6.89 -10.84
N THR A 94 -4.57 -8.17 -10.82
CA THR A 94 -5.92 -8.64 -11.16
C THR A 94 -6.60 -9.21 -9.93
N MET A 95 -7.75 -8.66 -9.58
CA MET A 95 -8.62 -9.10 -8.49
C MET A 95 -10.05 -9.22 -9.00
N GLU A 96 -10.70 -10.34 -8.78
CA GLU A 96 -12.09 -10.60 -9.20
C GLU A 96 -12.37 -10.30 -10.69
N GLY A 97 -11.40 -10.64 -11.54
CA GLY A 97 -11.50 -10.42 -12.99
C GLY A 97 -11.27 -8.98 -13.46
N ARG A 98 -10.96 -8.05 -12.53
CA ARG A 98 -10.60 -6.66 -12.84
C ARG A 98 -9.10 -6.47 -12.70
N THR A 99 -8.48 -5.98 -13.76
CA THR A 99 -7.04 -5.65 -13.78
C THR A 99 -6.85 -4.14 -13.67
N GLN A 100 -5.91 -3.73 -12.83
CA GLN A 100 -5.40 -2.36 -12.74
C GLN A 100 -3.91 -2.34 -13.09
N TYR A 101 -3.49 -1.30 -13.80
CA TYR A 101 -2.12 -1.14 -14.27
C TYR A 101 -1.47 0.08 -13.60
N GLY A 102 -0.33 -0.12 -12.99
CA GLY A 102 0.46 0.94 -12.37
C GLY A 102 1.89 0.97 -12.90
N LEU A 103 2.60 2.05 -12.62
CA LEU A 103 4.00 2.24 -12.93
C LEU A 103 4.85 2.15 -11.67
N ALA A 104 5.81 1.22 -11.65
CA ALA A 104 6.83 1.20 -10.62
C ALA A 104 7.96 2.16 -11.00
N MET A 105 8.31 3.03 -10.06
CA MET A 105 9.25 4.13 -10.21
C MET A 105 9.90 4.51 -8.90
N CYS A 106 10.88 5.39 -8.94
CA CYS A 106 11.39 6.05 -7.74
C CYS A 106 10.86 7.48 -7.66
N CYS A 107 10.32 7.87 -6.49
CA CYS A 107 9.81 9.20 -6.19
C CYS A 107 10.76 9.95 -5.26
N HIS A 108 10.90 11.27 -5.46
CA HIS A 108 11.82 12.09 -4.67
C HIS A 108 11.27 12.41 -3.28
N PHE A 109 12.08 12.21 -2.22
CA PHE A 109 11.61 12.37 -0.84
C PHE A 109 11.18 13.80 -0.47
N GLU A 110 11.77 14.82 -1.09
CA GLU A 110 11.36 16.21 -0.84
C GLU A 110 9.94 16.51 -1.34
N ASP A 111 9.42 15.75 -2.29
CA ASP A 111 8.05 15.92 -2.76
C ASP A 111 7.04 15.48 -1.68
N TYR A 112 7.42 14.50 -0.85
CA TYR A 112 6.67 14.15 0.35
C TYR A 112 6.75 15.26 1.41
N LEU A 113 7.93 15.83 1.64
CA LEU A 113 8.14 16.88 2.63
C LEU A 113 7.45 18.20 2.25
N SER A 114 7.45 18.55 0.96
CA SER A 114 6.81 19.76 0.43
C SER A 114 5.30 19.64 0.29
N GLY A 115 4.74 18.42 0.41
CA GLY A 115 3.32 18.16 0.22
C GLY A 115 2.90 18.02 -1.26
N ALA A 116 3.84 17.84 -2.19
CA ALA A 116 3.52 17.41 -3.55
C ALA A 116 3.06 15.93 -3.57
N ILE A 117 3.52 15.12 -2.61
CA ILE A 117 2.93 13.82 -2.30
C ILE A 117 2.01 14.02 -1.11
N LYS A 118 0.69 13.92 -1.36
CA LYS A 118 -0.36 14.14 -0.37
C LYS A 118 -0.54 12.94 0.53
N LYS A 119 -0.72 13.19 1.81
CA LYS A 119 -0.99 12.19 2.85
C LYS A 119 -2.33 12.47 3.50
N HIS A 120 -3.01 11.45 3.96
CA HIS A 120 -4.31 11.53 4.64
C HIS A 120 -4.30 10.84 6.02
N GLU A 121 -3.15 10.28 6.42
CA GLU A 121 -2.98 9.59 7.70
C GLU A 121 -1.77 10.15 8.45
N LEU A 122 -1.89 10.23 9.78
CA LEU A 122 -0.78 10.50 10.68
C LEU A 122 -0.05 9.20 10.99
N THR A 123 1.25 9.20 10.78
CA THR A 123 2.08 8.03 11.01
C THR A 123 2.46 7.90 12.50
N ARG A 124 2.59 6.66 12.96
CA ARG A 124 3.02 6.34 14.32
C ARG A 124 4.56 6.33 14.38
N PRO A 125 5.17 7.06 15.35
CA PRO A 125 6.63 7.18 15.46
C PRO A 125 7.35 5.83 15.63
N ASP A 126 6.77 4.89 16.36
CA ASP A 126 7.32 3.55 16.59
C ASP A 126 7.45 2.74 15.29
N LYS A 127 6.37 2.75 14.47
CA LYS A 127 6.37 2.07 13.17
C LYS A 127 7.27 2.77 12.14
N GLU A 128 7.33 4.11 12.18
CA GLU A 128 8.28 4.83 11.32
C GLU A 128 9.72 4.45 11.63
N GLU A 129 10.12 4.45 12.93
CA GLU A 129 11.49 4.16 13.34
C GLU A 129 11.88 2.73 12.94
N ASP A 130 11.01 1.76 13.12
CA ASP A 130 11.24 0.39 12.68
C ASP A 130 11.54 0.31 11.17
N ARG A 131 10.69 0.92 10.34
CA ARG A 131 10.92 0.95 8.88
C ARG A 131 12.18 1.75 8.51
N MET A 132 12.51 2.82 9.23
CA MET A 132 13.76 3.56 9.03
C MET A 132 14.98 2.69 9.30
N ILE A 133 14.97 1.86 10.36
CA ILE A 133 16.07 0.95 10.67
C ILE A 133 16.27 -0.05 9.52
N HIS A 134 15.19 -0.62 8.98
CA HIS A 134 15.26 -1.50 7.82
C HIS A 134 15.93 -0.80 6.62
N VAL A 135 15.44 0.39 6.23
CA VAL A 135 16.01 1.14 5.09
C VAL A 135 17.47 1.52 5.31
N ARG A 136 17.83 2.00 6.52
CA ARG A 136 19.23 2.36 6.87
C ARG A 136 20.17 1.18 6.75
N ASN A 137 19.78 0.01 7.27
CA ASN A 137 20.64 -1.17 7.35
C ASN A 137 20.75 -1.87 5.99
N GLN A 138 19.63 -2.07 5.30
CA GLN A 138 19.60 -2.71 3.99
C GLN A 138 20.10 -1.79 2.87
N LYS A 139 20.04 -0.47 3.05
CA LYS A 139 20.30 0.56 2.03
C LYS A 139 19.45 0.38 0.77
N ALA A 140 18.22 -0.06 0.96
CA ALA A 140 17.27 -0.34 -0.09
C ALA A 140 15.83 -0.14 0.41
N ASN A 141 14.94 0.19 -0.50
CA ASN A 141 13.49 0.15 -0.29
C ASN A 141 13.01 -1.20 -0.79
N ILE A 142 12.72 -2.14 0.11
CA ILE A 142 12.37 -3.51 -0.25
C ILE A 142 10.90 -3.60 -0.70
N GLU A 143 10.00 -2.92 0.01
CA GLU A 143 8.58 -2.89 -0.30
C GLU A 143 8.19 -1.56 -0.93
N PRO A 144 7.53 -1.56 -2.09
CA PRO A 144 7.06 -0.32 -2.71
C PRO A 144 5.97 0.33 -1.87
N VAL A 145 5.87 1.65 -1.94
CA VAL A 145 4.69 2.39 -1.50
C VAL A 145 3.68 2.46 -2.62
N PHE A 146 2.41 2.61 -2.29
CA PHE A 146 1.33 2.67 -3.26
C PHE A 146 0.79 4.09 -3.35
N PHE A 147 0.87 4.68 -4.55
CA PHE A 147 0.36 6.02 -4.82
C PHE A 147 -0.73 6.01 -5.89
N ALA A 148 -1.60 7.02 -5.80
CA ALA A 148 -2.50 7.40 -6.87
C ALA A 148 -2.02 8.70 -7.53
N TYR A 149 -2.33 8.88 -8.82
CA TYR A 149 -2.13 10.13 -9.54
C TYR A 149 -3.38 10.46 -10.38
N PRO A 150 -3.63 11.75 -10.70
CA PRO A 150 -4.70 12.13 -11.62
C PRO A 150 -4.49 11.47 -13.00
N ASP A 151 -5.57 10.94 -13.57
CA ASP A 151 -5.51 10.24 -14.85
C ASP A 151 -4.84 11.09 -15.94
N ASP A 152 -3.97 10.45 -16.73
CA ASP A 152 -3.28 11.05 -17.85
C ASP A 152 -3.40 10.14 -19.08
N ALA A 153 -4.05 10.64 -20.12
CA ALA A 153 -4.37 9.85 -21.32
C ALA A 153 -3.11 9.41 -22.10
N GLU A 154 -2.00 10.15 -22.02
CA GLU A 154 -0.77 9.79 -22.69
C GLU A 154 -0.04 8.66 -21.94
N ILE A 155 -0.02 8.70 -20.60
CA ILE A 155 0.48 7.59 -19.79
C ILE A 155 -0.35 6.33 -20.04
N ASP A 156 -1.68 6.44 -20.06
CA ASP A 156 -2.57 5.31 -20.35
C ASP A 156 -2.29 4.71 -21.73
N ALA A 157 -2.04 5.55 -22.75
CA ALA A 157 -1.69 5.10 -24.10
C ALA A 157 -0.34 4.38 -24.13
N ILE A 158 0.67 4.90 -23.43
CA ILE A 158 2.00 4.27 -23.31
C ILE A 158 1.88 2.89 -22.65
N VAL A 159 1.17 2.82 -21.51
CA VAL A 159 0.96 1.56 -20.78
C VAL A 159 0.23 0.55 -21.67
N ALA A 160 -0.84 0.95 -22.33
CA ALA A 160 -1.61 0.08 -23.22
C ALA A 160 -0.77 -0.43 -24.40
N ASP A 161 0.07 0.42 -24.99
CA ASP A 161 0.95 0.03 -26.10
C ASP A 161 2.00 -1.00 -25.65
N VAL A 162 2.67 -0.77 -24.53
CA VAL A 162 3.68 -1.69 -23.98
C VAL A 162 3.05 -3.05 -23.66
N VAL A 163 1.92 -3.07 -22.96
CA VAL A 163 1.21 -4.30 -22.58
C VAL A 163 0.73 -5.08 -23.80
N LYS A 164 0.22 -4.39 -24.82
CA LYS A 164 -0.28 -5.01 -26.06
C LYS A 164 0.83 -5.66 -26.89
N ASN A 165 2.00 -5.00 -26.94
CA ASN A 165 3.06 -5.38 -27.88
C ASN A 165 4.17 -6.23 -27.27
N ASN A 166 4.15 -6.46 -25.95
CA ASN A 166 5.20 -7.22 -25.26
C ASN A 166 4.57 -8.28 -24.34
N ALA A 167 5.21 -9.44 -24.28
CA ALA A 167 4.90 -10.42 -23.26
C ALA A 167 5.38 -9.90 -21.88
N PRO A 168 4.65 -10.20 -20.80
CA PRO A 168 5.09 -9.84 -19.46
C PRO A 168 6.37 -10.59 -19.05
N GLU A 169 7.23 -9.89 -18.33
CA GLU A 169 8.40 -10.48 -17.68
C GLU A 169 7.97 -11.47 -16.59
N TYR A 170 6.97 -11.07 -15.77
CA TYR A 170 6.33 -11.93 -14.79
C TYR A 170 4.84 -12.06 -15.09
N ASP A 171 4.32 -13.27 -14.88
CA ASP A 171 2.89 -13.58 -15.01
C ASP A 171 2.58 -14.78 -14.13
N PHE A 172 1.90 -14.56 -13.02
CA PHE A 172 1.52 -15.61 -12.08
C PHE A 172 0.28 -15.21 -11.25
N THR A 173 -0.37 -16.22 -10.68
CA THR A 173 -1.44 -16.02 -9.70
C THR A 173 -0.91 -16.44 -8.33
N ALA A 174 -1.05 -15.56 -7.35
CA ALA A 174 -0.65 -15.82 -5.96
C ALA A 174 -1.66 -16.74 -5.25
N ALA A 175 -1.28 -17.24 -4.06
CA ALA A 175 -2.11 -18.19 -3.29
C ALA A 175 -3.47 -17.60 -2.86
N ASP A 176 -3.57 -16.27 -2.75
CA ASP A 176 -4.82 -15.54 -2.46
C ASP A 176 -5.75 -15.39 -3.68
N GLY A 177 -5.33 -15.90 -4.84
CA GLY A 177 -6.09 -15.82 -6.09
C GLY A 177 -5.87 -14.54 -6.90
N PHE A 178 -4.99 -13.63 -6.44
CA PHE A 178 -4.68 -12.42 -7.19
C PHE A 178 -3.66 -12.68 -8.29
N GLY A 179 -3.94 -12.12 -9.47
CA GLY A 179 -3.03 -12.17 -10.61
C GLY A 179 -2.00 -11.03 -10.55
N HIS A 180 -0.76 -11.35 -10.87
CA HIS A 180 0.35 -10.40 -10.88
C HIS A 180 1.10 -10.48 -12.21
N GLN A 181 1.24 -9.36 -12.89
CA GLN A 181 2.03 -9.25 -14.11
C GLN A 181 2.97 -8.05 -14.05
N LEU A 182 4.14 -8.18 -14.68
CA LEU A 182 5.13 -7.11 -14.73
C LEU A 182 5.77 -7.04 -16.11
N TRP A 183 5.90 -5.83 -16.64
CA TRP A 183 6.63 -5.51 -17.87
C TRP A 183 7.77 -4.54 -17.57
N VAL A 184 8.90 -4.74 -18.23
CA VAL A 184 10.05 -3.83 -18.17
C VAL A 184 10.00 -2.89 -19.36
N ILE A 185 9.95 -1.59 -19.15
CA ILE A 185 9.98 -0.58 -20.23
C ILE A 185 11.45 -0.33 -20.60
N ARG A 186 11.96 -1.07 -21.61
CA ARG A 186 13.37 -1.02 -22.01
C ARG A 186 13.68 0.13 -22.97
N ASP A 187 12.67 0.67 -23.67
CA ASP A 187 12.89 1.78 -24.58
C ASP A 187 13.17 3.09 -23.84
N ARG A 188 14.35 3.66 -24.06
CA ARG A 188 14.77 4.88 -23.38
C ARG A 188 13.89 6.07 -23.69
N LYS A 189 13.41 6.20 -24.94
CA LYS A 189 12.54 7.32 -25.31
C LYS A 189 11.22 7.28 -24.56
N THR A 190 10.67 6.08 -24.39
CA THR A 190 9.46 5.87 -23.57
C THR A 190 9.70 6.23 -22.11
N ASN A 191 10.85 5.82 -21.54
CA ASN A 191 11.21 6.19 -20.17
C ASN A 191 11.37 7.71 -20.01
N ASP A 192 12.09 8.37 -20.93
CA ASP A 192 12.26 9.83 -20.94
C ASP A 192 10.89 10.53 -21.01
N ARG A 193 9.99 10.03 -21.90
CA ARG A 193 8.65 10.59 -22.06
C ARG A 193 7.77 10.45 -20.80
N ILE A 194 7.81 9.31 -20.14
CA ILE A 194 7.11 9.11 -18.86
C ILE A 194 7.60 10.14 -17.82
N THR A 195 8.91 10.33 -17.73
CA THR A 195 9.50 11.32 -16.81
C THR A 195 9.01 12.75 -17.13
N GLU A 196 8.96 13.13 -18.40
CA GLU A 196 8.46 14.44 -18.83
C GLU A 196 6.99 14.65 -18.48
N ILE A 197 6.12 13.65 -18.72
CA ILE A 197 4.70 13.73 -18.41
C ILE A 197 4.50 13.89 -16.90
N PHE A 198 5.15 13.05 -16.09
CA PHE A 198 5.05 13.13 -14.63
C PHE A 198 5.57 14.46 -14.07
N ALA A 199 6.53 15.11 -14.73
CA ALA A 199 6.95 16.45 -14.36
C ALA A 199 5.83 17.50 -14.54
N GLY A 200 4.79 17.20 -15.32
CA GLY A 200 3.58 18.01 -15.45
C GLY A 200 2.50 17.68 -14.40
N ILE A 201 2.57 16.53 -13.74
CA ILE A 201 1.60 16.12 -12.73
C ILE A 201 1.83 16.94 -11.45
N PRO A 202 0.80 17.65 -10.94
CA PRO A 202 1.00 18.56 -9.81
C PRO A 202 1.27 17.84 -8.50
N GLU A 203 0.62 16.69 -8.28
CA GLU A 203 0.66 15.97 -6.99
C GLU A 203 0.37 14.48 -7.15
N LEU A 204 0.91 13.67 -6.22
CA LEU A 204 0.57 12.28 -5.99
C LEU A 204 -0.16 12.15 -4.65
N TYR A 205 -0.85 11.03 -4.47
CA TYR A 205 -1.61 10.75 -3.26
C TYR A 205 -1.18 9.41 -2.69
N VAL A 206 -0.82 9.36 -1.42
CA VAL A 206 -0.52 8.09 -0.74
C VAL A 206 -1.82 7.30 -0.61
N ALA A 207 -1.92 6.18 -1.30
CA ALA A 207 -3.04 5.25 -1.17
C ALA A 207 -2.77 4.20 -0.08
N ASP A 208 -1.49 3.73 0.00
CA ASP A 208 -1.02 2.84 1.06
C ASP A 208 0.48 3.02 1.30
N GLY A 209 0.95 2.65 2.51
CA GLY A 209 2.35 2.72 2.89
C GLY A 209 2.77 4.06 3.47
N HIS A 210 1.93 4.75 4.24
CA HIS A 210 2.26 6.01 4.91
C HIS A 210 3.52 5.91 5.77
N HIS A 211 3.67 4.84 6.58
CA HIS A 211 4.85 4.62 7.42
C HIS A 211 6.11 4.38 6.58
N ARG A 212 6.01 3.60 5.49
CA ARG A 212 7.13 3.35 4.56
C ARG A 212 7.57 4.63 3.86
N THR A 213 6.60 5.46 3.40
CA THR A 213 6.89 6.74 2.76
C THR A 213 7.57 7.71 3.73
N ALA A 214 7.03 7.85 4.95
CA ALA A 214 7.62 8.70 5.98
C ALA A 214 9.03 8.25 6.36
N ALA A 215 9.23 6.95 6.58
CA ALA A 215 10.53 6.37 6.90
C ALA A 215 11.57 6.64 5.80
N ALA A 216 11.22 6.39 4.54
CA ALA A 216 12.11 6.65 3.41
C ALA A 216 12.48 8.13 3.30
N ALA A 217 11.51 9.05 3.48
CA ALA A 217 11.76 10.48 3.46
C ALA A 217 12.69 10.93 4.60
N ARG A 218 12.51 10.41 5.82
CA ARG A 218 13.38 10.72 6.96
C ARG A 218 14.79 10.18 6.77
N VAL A 219 14.95 8.96 6.26
CA VAL A 219 16.29 8.41 5.94
C VAL A 219 16.98 9.24 4.84
N GLY A 220 16.23 9.69 3.81
CA GLY A 220 16.73 10.62 2.80
C GLY A 220 17.24 11.93 3.41
N GLN A 221 16.48 12.52 4.34
CA GLN A 221 16.92 13.73 5.06
C GLN A 221 18.20 13.49 5.89
N GLU A 222 18.29 12.35 6.58
CA GLU A 222 19.50 11.99 7.34
C GLU A 222 20.73 11.83 6.45
N CYS A 223 20.57 11.15 5.32
CA CYS A 223 21.65 10.98 4.34
C CYS A 223 22.08 12.32 3.75
N ARG A 224 21.13 13.19 3.41
CA ARG A 224 21.40 14.56 2.95
C ARG A 224 22.18 15.35 3.99
N ALA A 225 21.77 15.32 5.25
CA ALA A 225 22.44 16.06 6.31
C ALA A 225 23.89 15.59 6.54
N LYS A 226 24.20 14.34 6.23
CA LYS A 226 25.54 13.75 6.35
C LYS A 226 26.40 13.93 5.10
N ASN A 227 25.84 14.37 3.98
CA ASN A 227 26.55 14.55 2.71
C ASN A 227 26.81 16.02 2.41
N PRO A 228 28.03 16.53 2.64
CA PRO A 228 28.37 17.93 2.35
C PRO A 228 28.36 18.26 0.84
N ASN A 229 28.40 17.24 -0.02
CA ASN A 229 28.38 17.37 -1.47
C ASN A 229 27.02 16.98 -2.07
N HIS A 230 25.96 17.13 -1.29
CA HIS A 230 24.60 16.80 -1.74
C HIS A 230 24.19 17.62 -2.97
N THR A 231 23.72 16.93 -4.02
CA THR A 231 23.31 17.51 -5.29
C THR A 231 21.80 17.41 -5.54
N GLY A 232 21.12 16.50 -4.83
CA GLY A 232 19.72 16.14 -5.03
C GLY A 232 19.49 15.00 -6.04
N CYS A 233 20.56 14.48 -6.64
CA CYS A 233 20.49 13.38 -7.61
C CYS A 233 20.90 12.01 -7.03
N GLU A 234 21.31 11.98 -5.77
CA GLU A 234 21.77 10.75 -5.12
C GLU A 234 20.62 9.75 -4.95
N GLU A 235 20.94 8.44 -4.94
CA GLU A 235 19.96 7.36 -4.80
C GLU A 235 19.11 7.47 -3.52
N TYR A 236 19.70 7.92 -2.41
CA TYR A 236 18.96 8.14 -1.16
C TYR A 236 17.92 9.27 -1.24
N CYS A 237 17.94 10.08 -2.31
CA CYS A 237 16.91 11.09 -2.55
C CYS A 237 15.60 10.49 -3.05
N TYR A 238 15.63 9.24 -3.45
CA TYR A 238 14.51 8.57 -4.10
C TYR A 238 14.11 7.31 -3.37
N PHE A 239 12.82 7.01 -3.38
CA PHE A 239 12.26 5.79 -2.78
C PHE A 239 11.30 5.11 -3.75
N LEU A 240 11.18 3.79 -3.60
CA LEU A 240 10.40 2.94 -4.48
C LEU A 240 8.89 3.13 -4.28
N ALA A 241 8.18 3.37 -5.37
CA ALA A 241 6.72 3.47 -5.41
C ALA A 241 6.13 2.70 -6.58
N VAL A 242 4.90 2.23 -6.43
CA VAL A 242 4.03 1.84 -7.54
C VAL A 242 2.87 2.83 -7.58
N THR A 243 2.68 3.49 -8.73
CA THR A 243 1.69 4.55 -8.91
C THR A 243 0.61 4.10 -9.88
N PHE A 244 -0.66 4.33 -9.54
CA PHE A 244 -1.79 3.99 -10.38
C PHE A 244 -2.60 5.23 -10.74
N PRO A 245 -3.17 5.31 -11.96
CA PRO A 245 -4.13 6.36 -12.28
C PRO A 245 -5.37 6.20 -11.41
N ALA A 246 -5.91 7.31 -10.90
CA ALA A 246 -7.02 7.31 -9.95
C ALA A 246 -8.27 6.58 -10.48
N GLY A 247 -8.55 6.72 -11.77
CA GLY A 247 -9.69 6.06 -12.43
C GLY A 247 -9.59 4.54 -12.51
N GLN A 248 -8.40 3.96 -12.32
CA GLN A 248 -8.21 2.51 -12.26
C GLN A 248 -8.31 1.96 -10.83
N LEU A 249 -8.33 2.81 -9.82
CA LEU A 249 -8.45 2.38 -8.43
C LEU A 249 -9.90 2.13 -8.06
N ARG A 250 -10.10 1.26 -7.09
CA ARG A 250 -11.39 0.96 -6.49
C ARG A 250 -11.25 1.05 -4.97
N ILE A 251 -12.14 1.82 -4.38
CA ILE A 251 -12.31 1.80 -2.92
C ILE A 251 -13.15 0.56 -2.59
N ILE A 252 -12.64 -0.27 -1.70
CA ILE A 252 -13.34 -1.46 -1.19
C ILE A 252 -13.84 -1.19 0.22
N ASP A 253 -14.81 -2.00 0.67
CA ASP A 253 -15.40 -1.88 1.99
C ASP A 253 -14.33 -2.08 3.08
N TYR A 254 -14.31 -1.16 4.05
CA TYR A 254 -13.47 -1.29 5.24
C TYR A 254 -14.34 -1.72 6.41
N ASN A 255 -14.55 -3.02 6.54
CA ASN A 255 -15.44 -3.60 7.54
C ASN A 255 -14.84 -3.50 8.95
N ARG A 256 -15.66 -3.16 9.93
CA ARG A 256 -15.31 -3.13 11.35
C ARG A 256 -16.11 -4.16 12.11
N VAL A 257 -15.45 -4.84 13.04
CA VAL A 257 -16.09 -5.81 13.93
C VAL A 257 -16.21 -5.17 15.30
N VAL A 258 -17.43 -5.13 15.84
CA VAL A 258 -17.72 -4.71 17.21
C VAL A 258 -17.64 -5.92 18.12
N LYS A 259 -16.86 -5.87 19.20
CA LYS A 259 -16.58 -7.01 20.08
C LYS A 259 -17.80 -7.45 20.90
N ASP A 260 -18.57 -6.49 21.38
CA ASP A 260 -19.77 -6.69 22.16
C ASP A 260 -20.73 -5.49 22.00
N LEU A 261 -21.94 -5.62 22.52
CA LEU A 261 -22.96 -4.57 22.44
C LEU A 261 -22.99 -3.67 23.69
N ASN A 262 -21.93 -3.65 24.49
CA ASN A 262 -21.83 -2.86 25.73
C ASN A 262 -23.04 -3.06 26.68
N GLY A 263 -23.46 -4.31 26.84
CA GLY A 263 -24.60 -4.69 27.69
C GLY A 263 -25.99 -4.45 27.10
N LEU A 264 -26.06 -3.94 25.84
CA LEU A 264 -27.34 -3.80 25.15
C LEU A 264 -27.79 -5.13 24.51
N THR A 265 -29.07 -5.32 24.43
CA THR A 265 -29.65 -6.32 23.54
C THR A 265 -29.62 -5.82 22.08
N PRO A 266 -29.71 -6.71 21.07
CA PRO A 266 -29.83 -6.28 19.68
C PRO A 266 -30.98 -5.29 19.45
N ALA A 267 -32.12 -5.46 20.09
CA ALA A 267 -33.27 -4.58 19.97
C ALA A 267 -32.99 -3.17 20.52
N GLU A 268 -32.35 -3.08 21.69
CA GLU A 268 -31.97 -1.79 22.30
C GLU A 268 -30.90 -1.07 21.48
N LEU A 269 -29.97 -1.81 20.84
CA LEU A 269 -29.02 -1.21 19.92
C LEU A 269 -29.72 -0.60 18.69
N LEU A 270 -30.64 -1.34 18.08
CA LEU A 270 -31.42 -0.86 16.93
C LEU A 270 -32.25 0.38 17.27
N GLU A 271 -32.84 0.43 18.47
CA GLU A 271 -33.58 1.60 18.95
C GLU A 271 -32.65 2.81 19.08
N LYS A 272 -31.48 2.67 19.69
CA LYS A 272 -30.49 3.75 19.80
C LYS A 272 -29.99 4.23 18.44
N LEU A 273 -29.70 3.29 17.51
CA LEU A 273 -29.28 3.65 16.16
C LEU A 273 -30.35 4.45 15.42
N ASN A 274 -31.64 4.22 15.68
CA ASN A 274 -32.73 4.98 15.07
C ASN A 274 -32.73 6.48 15.47
N GLU A 275 -32.01 6.90 16.50
CA GLU A 275 -31.85 8.31 16.83
C GLU A 275 -31.06 9.05 15.74
N SER A 276 -30.04 8.39 15.16
CA SER A 276 -29.10 8.98 14.21
C SER A 276 -29.22 8.45 12.79
N PHE A 277 -29.83 7.30 12.61
CA PHE A 277 -30.01 6.63 11.32
C PHE A 277 -31.47 6.29 11.06
N VAL A 278 -31.83 6.17 9.81
CA VAL A 278 -33.00 5.40 9.39
C VAL A 278 -32.54 3.95 9.28
N VAL A 279 -33.07 3.07 10.14
CA VAL A 279 -32.69 1.66 10.20
C VAL A 279 -33.75 0.82 9.46
N GLU A 280 -33.31 0.07 8.46
CA GLU A 280 -34.18 -0.84 7.70
C GLU A 280 -33.62 -2.27 7.78
N ASP A 281 -34.47 -3.21 8.14
CA ASP A 281 -34.14 -4.64 8.09
C ASP A 281 -34.14 -5.14 6.62
N LYS A 282 -32.99 -5.69 6.20
CA LYS A 282 -32.79 -6.23 4.84
C LYS A 282 -32.87 -7.76 4.79
N GLY A 283 -33.11 -8.41 5.93
CA GLY A 283 -33.25 -9.87 6.00
C GLY A 283 -31.93 -10.60 6.21
N THR A 284 -31.83 -11.81 5.68
CA THR A 284 -30.66 -12.70 5.86
C THR A 284 -29.65 -12.63 4.72
N GLU A 285 -30.02 -12.08 3.58
CA GLU A 285 -29.16 -11.91 2.42
C GLU A 285 -28.22 -10.70 2.61
N GLU A 286 -26.98 -10.83 2.13
CA GLU A 286 -25.98 -9.76 2.22
C GLU A 286 -26.53 -8.46 1.60
N TYR A 287 -26.47 -7.38 2.36
CA TYR A 287 -26.80 -6.05 1.90
C TYR A 287 -25.56 -5.19 1.73
N ARG A 288 -25.39 -4.58 0.56
CA ARG A 288 -24.32 -3.61 0.28
C ARG A 288 -24.92 -2.23 0.08
N PRO A 289 -24.39 -1.19 0.77
CA PRO A 289 -24.83 0.18 0.59
C PRO A 289 -24.52 0.68 -0.83
N ALA A 290 -25.44 1.47 -1.41
CA ALA A 290 -25.30 1.97 -2.78
C ALA A 290 -25.11 3.50 -2.87
N ALA A 291 -25.13 4.21 -1.75
CA ALA A 291 -25.07 5.67 -1.71
C ALA A 291 -24.20 6.14 -0.54
N LEU A 292 -23.73 7.40 -0.62
CA LEU A 292 -23.07 8.07 0.51
C LEU A 292 -24.01 8.10 1.72
N HIS A 293 -23.42 8.02 2.92
CA HIS A 293 -24.13 8.06 4.21
C HIS A 293 -25.12 6.91 4.42
N ASN A 294 -25.00 5.84 3.63
CA ASN A 294 -25.69 4.59 3.81
C ASN A 294 -24.69 3.50 4.18
N PHE A 295 -24.95 2.78 5.26
CA PHE A 295 -24.08 1.76 5.83
C PHE A 295 -24.80 0.43 5.91
N SER A 296 -24.02 -0.64 5.88
CA SER A 296 -24.51 -1.99 6.14
C SER A 296 -24.10 -2.44 7.53
N MET A 297 -24.99 -3.06 8.27
CA MET A 297 -24.71 -3.67 9.57
C MET A 297 -25.24 -5.10 9.58
N TYR A 298 -24.41 -6.04 9.99
CA TYR A 298 -24.82 -7.41 10.30
C TYR A 298 -24.95 -7.57 11.80
N LEU A 299 -26.13 -7.94 12.25
CA LEU A 299 -26.44 -8.12 13.67
C LEU A 299 -27.41 -9.29 13.85
N ASP A 300 -27.07 -10.23 14.73
CA ASP A 300 -27.93 -11.36 15.14
C ASP A 300 -28.54 -12.13 13.95
N GLY A 301 -27.71 -12.46 12.94
CA GLY A 301 -28.12 -13.23 11.77
C GLY A 301 -28.87 -12.43 10.69
N ARG A 302 -28.98 -11.11 10.82
CA ARG A 302 -29.71 -10.24 9.87
C ARG A 302 -28.86 -9.07 9.41
N TRP A 303 -29.14 -8.63 8.21
CA TRP A 303 -28.55 -7.42 7.62
C TRP A 303 -29.48 -6.23 7.77
N TYR A 304 -28.90 -5.08 8.06
CA TYR A 304 -29.60 -3.81 8.22
C TYR A 304 -28.95 -2.75 7.32
N SER A 305 -29.80 -1.91 6.72
CA SER A 305 -29.39 -0.66 6.09
C SER A 305 -29.50 0.46 7.13
N LEU A 306 -28.42 1.23 7.31
CA LEU A 306 -28.37 2.40 8.18
C LEU A 306 -28.15 3.62 7.29
N THR A 307 -29.18 4.45 7.10
CA THR A 307 -29.04 5.71 6.36
C THR A 307 -28.95 6.86 7.35
N ALA A 308 -27.85 7.61 7.31
CA ALA A 308 -27.63 8.72 8.23
C ALA A 308 -28.70 9.79 8.08
N ARG A 309 -29.23 10.28 9.22
CA ARG A 309 -30.24 11.34 9.22
C ARG A 309 -29.58 12.71 8.96
N PRO A 310 -30.31 13.67 8.35
CA PRO A 310 -29.83 15.04 8.23
C PRO A 310 -29.40 15.61 9.59
N GLY A 311 -28.24 16.24 9.63
CA GLY A 311 -27.65 16.81 10.85
C GLY A 311 -26.72 15.86 11.62
N THR A 312 -26.52 14.62 11.16
CA THR A 312 -25.52 13.71 11.72
C THR A 312 -24.15 13.86 11.07
N TYR A 313 -24.05 14.62 10.01
CA TYR A 313 -22.82 15.00 9.31
C TYR A 313 -22.96 16.44 8.80
N ASP A 314 -21.82 17.07 8.49
CA ASP A 314 -21.76 18.43 7.92
C ASP A 314 -21.11 18.37 6.53
N ASP A 315 -21.88 18.70 5.51
CA ASP A 315 -21.42 18.73 4.09
C ASP A 315 -20.29 19.76 3.88
N ASN A 316 -20.12 20.73 4.78
CA ASN A 316 -19.06 21.73 4.71
C ASN A 316 -17.79 21.32 5.46
N ASP A 317 -17.84 20.27 6.27
CA ASP A 317 -16.65 19.70 6.92
C ASP A 317 -16.08 18.57 6.06
N PRO A 318 -14.92 18.75 5.42
CA PRO A 318 -14.33 17.74 4.53
C PRO A 318 -13.96 16.42 5.22
N ILE A 319 -13.90 16.41 6.56
CA ILE A 319 -13.63 15.20 7.36
C ILE A 319 -14.94 14.66 7.95
N GLY A 320 -15.77 15.52 8.49
CA GLY A 320 -17.04 15.15 9.10
C GLY A 320 -18.05 14.54 8.12
N VAL A 321 -17.97 14.90 6.85
CA VAL A 321 -18.81 14.34 5.78
C VAL A 321 -18.44 12.92 5.35
N LEU A 322 -17.24 12.45 5.71
CA LEU A 322 -16.76 11.13 5.29
C LEU A 322 -17.53 10.00 5.97
N ASP A 323 -17.90 8.99 5.19
CA ASP A 323 -18.61 7.81 5.68
C ASP A 323 -17.89 7.05 6.80
N VAL A 324 -16.56 7.16 6.87
CA VAL A 324 -15.81 6.56 7.97
C VAL A 324 -16.01 7.33 9.29
N THR A 325 -16.31 8.61 9.24
CA THR A 325 -16.49 9.50 10.43
C THR A 325 -17.88 9.37 10.99
N VAL A 326 -18.90 9.30 10.15
CA VAL A 326 -20.31 9.30 10.55
C VAL A 326 -20.66 8.17 11.53
N PRO A 327 -20.41 6.86 11.23
CA PRO A 327 -20.73 5.79 12.17
C PRO A 327 -19.76 5.76 13.38
N VAL A 328 -18.50 6.17 13.22
CA VAL A 328 -17.53 6.19 14.32
C VAL A 328 -17.94 7.16 15.41
N SER A 329 -18.44 8.33 15.06
CA SER A 329 -18.95 9.31 16.03
C SER A 329 -20.06 8.78 16.91
N TYR A 330 -20.86 7.84 16.41
CA TYR A 330 -21.96 7.21 17.15
C TYR A 330 -21.59 5.89 17.81
N THR A 331 -20.74 5.08 17.20
CA THR A 331 -20.30 3.81 17.79
C THR A 331 -19.34 4.00 18.94
N HIS A 332 -18.46 5.01 18.92
CA HIS A 332 -17.58 5.33 20.06
C HIS A 332 -18.33 5.84 21.29
N LEU A 333 -19.51 6.44 21.12
CA LEU A 333 -20.34 6.88 22.23
C LEU A 333 -21.16 5.76 22.88
N THR A 334 -21.35 4.64 22.16
CA THR A 334 -22.30 3.58 22.58
C THR A 334 -21.66 2.18 22.67
N LEU A 335 -20.59 1.90 21.93
CA LEU A 335 -19.97 0.57 21.85
C LEU A 335 -18.45 0.64 21.97
N PRO A 336 -17.82 -0.26 22.73
CA PRO A 336 -16.36 -0.38 22.75
C PRO A 336 -15.86 -0.97 21.42
N THR A 337 -14.92 -0.28 20.79
CA THR A 337 -14.25 -0.73 19.55
C THR A 337 -12.91 -1.37 19.88
#